data_ff93ec88270e7cef88b68f15d7800184
#
_entry.id   ff93ec88270e7cef88b68f15d7800184
#
_cell.length_a   1.000
_cell.length_b   1.000
_cell.length_c   1.000
_cell.angle_alpha   90.00
_cell.angle_beta   90.00
_cell.angle_gamma   90.00
#
_symmetry.space_group_name_H-M   'P 1'
#
loop_
_entity.id
_entity.type
_entity.pdbx_description
1 polymer ?
#
loop_
_entity_poly.entity_id
_entity_poly.type
_entity_poly.pdbx_seq_one_letter_code
_entity_poly.pdbx_strand_id
1 'polypeptide(L)'
;MKNIIILISCFITFGCQDVIEVDLPTEEPRLVIDALIRLEDMDNPSVLVQIRASLTASFFEEVMPAQLQGITLTNTLSGSILTLEESIPDTGVYENEWDLQELTQGELELNIEYSGQTYLAKTKFVPTVPLDSLEQGTTTLFG
;
A
#
# COMPACT_ATOMS: atom_id res chain seq x y z
N MET A 1 -10.41 -28.29 -57.51
CA MET A 1 -9.57 -28.68 -56.35
C MET A 1 -8.97 -27.48 -55.62
N LYS A 2 -8.40 -26.48 -56.31
CA LYS A 2 -7.80 -25.29 -55.70
C LYS A 2 -8.78 -24.46 -54.82
N ASN A 3 -10.04 -24.31 -55.24
CA ASN A 3 -11.06 -23.54 -54.52
C ASN A 3 -11.58 -24.28 -53.25
N ILE A 4 -11.55 -25.60 -53.26
CA ILE A 4 -11.93 -26.42 -52.08
C ILE A 4 -10.89 -26.29 -50.95
N ILE A 5 -9.60 -26.22 -51.32
CA ILE A 5 -8.50 -26.06 -50.35
C ILE A 5 -8.59 -24.68 -49.64
N ILE A 6 -8.96 -23.61 -50.39
CA ILE A 6 -9.15 -22.26 -49.81
C ILE A 6 -10.34 -22.26 -48.86
N LEU A 7 -11.43 -22.95 -49.19
CA LEU A 7 -12.62 -23.04 -48.34
C LEU A 7 -12.34 -23.77 -47.04
N ILE A 8 -11.57 -24.85 -47.06
CA ILE A 8 -11.15 -25.64 -45.89
C ILE A 8 -10.20 -24.81 -45.01
N SER A 9 -9.26 -24.04 -45.62
CA SER A 9 -8.34 -23.19 -44.87
C SER A 9 -9.06 -22.09 -44.11
N CYS A 10 -10.15 -21.55 -44.62
CA CYS A 10 -10.95 -20.51 -43.97
C CYS A 10 -11.72 -21.01 -42.72
N PHE A 11 -12.05 -22.31 -42.67
CA PHE A 11 -12.78 -22.92 -41.55
C PHE A 11 -11.88 -23.23 -40.33
N ILE A 12 -10.57 -23.33 -40.52
CA ILE A 12 -9.62 -23.67 -39.45
C ILE A 12 -9.25 -22.44 -38.59
N THR A 13 -9.55 -21.20 -39.03
CA THR A 13 -9.21 -19.99 -38.32
C THR A 13 -10.28 -19.53 -37.31
N PHE A 14 -11.42 -20.18 -37.18
CA PHE A 14 -12.39 -19.94 -36.12
C PHE A 14 -12.03 -20.78 -34.90
N GLY A 15 -10.89 -20.45 -34.26
CA GLY A 15 -10.57 -20.90 -32.92
C GLY A 15 -11.49 -20.19 -31.95
N CYS A 16 -12.45 -20.90 -31.34
CA CYS A 16 -13.15 -20.37 -30.14
C CYS A 16 -12.12 -20.12 -29.07
N GLN A 17 -11.98 -18.87 -28.65
CA GLN A 17 -11.40 -18.54 -27.35
C GLN A 17 -12.48 -18.86 -26.31
N ASP A 18 -12.33 -19.98 -25.62
CA ASP A 18 -13.09 -20.19 -24.37
C ASP A 18 -12.66 -19.12 -23.37
N VAL A 19 -13.53 -18.17 -23.12
CA VAL A 19 -13.40 -17.24 -21.99
C VAL A 19 -13.68 -18.08 -20.75
N ILE A 20 -12.66 -18.41 -20.01
CA ILE A 20 -12.82 -19.03 -18.69
C ILE A 20 -13.41 -17.97 -17.78
N GLU A 21 -14.71 -18.03 -17.51
CA GLU A 21 -15.32 -17.27 -16.43
C GLU A 21 -14.85 -17.90 -15.11
N VAL A 22 -13.92 -17.23 -14.45
CA VAL A 22 -13.49 -17.63 -13.10
C VAL A 22 -14.47 -16.97 -12.11
N ASP A 23 -15.37 -17.77 -11.56
CA ASP A 23 -16.19 -17.35 -10.41
C ASP A 23 -15.24 -17.16 -9.20
N LEU A 24 -14.85 -15.91 -8.96
CA LEU A 24 -14.13 -15.54 -7.75
C LEU A 24 -15.16 -15.28 -6.65
N PRO A 25 -15.03 -15.94 -5.48
CA PRO A 25 -15.89 -15.60 -4.34
C PRO A 25 -15.69 -14.13 -3.98
N THR A 26 -16.75 -13.33 -4.05
CA THR A 26 -16.75 -11.95 -3.59
C THR A 26 -16.84 -11.95 -2.07
N GLU A 27 -15.76 -11.61 -1.39
CA GLU A 27 -15.75 -11.32 0.04
C GLU A 27 -16.16 -9.86 0.28
N GLU A 28 -16.69 -9.58 1.47
CA GLU A 28 -16.94 -8.18 1.87
C GLU A 28 -15.63 -7.39 1.88
N PRO A 29 -15.64 -6.13 1.38
CA PRO A 29 -14.46 -5.28 1.38
C PRO A 29 -13.90 -5.10 2.79
N ARG A 30 -12.58 -5.28 2.94
CA ARG A 30 -11.87 -5.14 4.21
C ARG A 30 -11.01 -3.88 4.19
N LEU A 31 -10.85 -3.24 5.35
CA LEU A 31 -9.97 -2.10 5.51
C LEU A 31 -8.50 -2.52 5.31
N VAL A 32 -7.80 -1.76 4.47
CA VAL A 32 -6.36 -1.86 4.23
C VAL A 32 -5.71 -0.55 4.63
N ILE A 33 -4.69 -0.62 5.48
CA ILE A 33 -3.93 0.55 5.94
C ILE A 33 -2.49 0.41 5.48
N ASP A 34 -2.01 1.42 4.76
CA ASP A 34 -0.60 1.61 4.43
C ASP A 34 -0.06 2.79 5.25
N ALA A 35 0.72 2.46 6.28
CA ALA A 35 1.26 3.40 7.26
C ALA A 35 2.80 3.37 7.28
N LEU A 36 3.42 3.54 6.13
CA LEU A 36 4.88 3.58 6.01
C LEU A 36 5.40 5.00 6.17
N ILE A 37 5.95 5.32 7.35
CA ILE A 37 6.59 6.61 7.64
C ILE A 37 8.08 6.48 7.32
N ARG A 38 8.56 7.27 6.34
CA ARG A 38 9.98 7.33 5.98
C ARG A 38 10.58 8.65 6.40
N LEU A 39 11.73 8.58 7.06
CA LEU A 39 12.52 9.74 7.44
C LEU A 39 13.70 9.86 6.47
N GLU A 40 13.59 10.75 5.49
CA GLU A 40 14.59 10.95 4.44
C GLU A 40 15.60 12.02 4.83
N ASP A 41 15.19 13.01 5.59
CA ASP A 41 16.02 14.12 6.07
C ASP A 41 15.93 14.22 7.60
N MET A 42 17.00 13.87 8.29
CA MET A 42 17.09 13.92 9.75
C MET A 42 17.46 15.31 10.28
N ASP A 43 17.78 16.25 9.41
CA ASP A 43 18.09 17.64 9.77
C ASP A 43 16.80 18.51 9.77
N ASN A 44 15.74 18.03 9.15
CA ASN A 44 14.43 18.71 9.17
C ASN A 44 13.69 18.40 10.48
N PRO A 45 13.35 19.42 11.29
CA PRO A 45 12.67 19.23 12.55
C PRO A 45 11.22 18.75 12.41
N SER A 46 10.58 18.96 11.24
CA SER A 46 9.20 18.56 10.94
C SER A 46 9.14 17.55 9.82
N VAL A 47 8.31 16.54 9.96
CA VAL A 47 8.13 15.45 9.01
C VAL A 47 6.66 15.30 8.67
N LEU A 48 6.34 15.24 7.38
CA LEU A 48 4.99 14.90 6.92
C LEU A 48 4.72 13.41 7.17
N VAL A 49 3.79 13.13 8.07
CA VAL A 49 3.25 11.79 8.29
C VAL A 49 2.08 11.58 7.35
N GLN A 50 2.17 10.59 6.49
CA GLN A 50 1.11 10.25 5.54
C GLN A 50 0.72 8.78 5.69
N ILE A 51 -0.58 8.53 5.80
CA ILE A 51 -1.17 7.19 5.91
C ILE A 51 -2.28 7.07 4.87
N ARG A 52 -2.30 5.95 4.16
CA ARG A 52 -3.34 5.66 3.19
C ARG A 52 -4.28 4.59 3.70
N ALA A 53 -5.58 4.85 3.58
CA ALA A 53 -6.65 3.92 3.89
C ALA A 53 -7.44 3.57 2.64
N SER A 54 -7.64 2.29 2.39
CA SER A 54 -8.38 1.78 1.24
C SER A 54 -9.17 0.53 1.63
N LEU A 55 -10.03 0.06 0.71
CA LEU A 55 -10.78 -1.18 0.86
C LEU A 55 -10.23 -2.23 -0.10
N THR A 56 -10.22 -3.50 0.33
CA THR A 56 -9.93 -4.58 -0.61
C THR A 56 -10.97 -4.59 -1.72
N ALA A 57 -10.53 -4.86 -2.95
CA ALA A 57 -11.38 -5.02 -4.11
C ALA A 57 -11.22 -6.41 -4.72
N SER A 58 -12.20 -6.88 -5.48
CA SER A 58 -12.04 -8.08 -6.29
C SER A 58 -11.02 -7.82 -7.41
N PHE A 59 -10.49 -8.89 -8.01
CA PHE A 59 -9.37 -8.80 -8.96
C PHE A 59 -9.62 -7.85 -10.15
N PHE A 60 -10.88 -7.66 -10.53
CA PHE A 60 -11.28 -6.81 -11.67
C PHE A 60 -11.88 -5.46 -11.27
N GLU A 61 -11.95 -5.16 -9.97
CA GLU A 61 -12.53 -3.92 -9.45
C GLU A 61 -11.43 -2.94 -9.05
N GLU A 62 -11.77 -1.66 -9.07
CA GLU A 62 -10.88 -0.62 -8.58
C GLU A 62 -10.84 -0.61 -7.05
N VAL A 63 -9.65 -0.37 -6.50
CA VAL A 63 -9.45 -0.18 -5.07
C VAL A 63 -10.08 1.14 -4.65
N MET A 64 -11.06 1.08 -3.78
CA MET A 64 -11.77 2.27 -3.28
C MET A 64 -11.07 2.85 -2.04
N PRO A 65 -10.99 4.18 -1.90
CA PRO A 65 -10.54 4.81 -0.67
C PRO A 65 -11.49 4.50 0.50
N ALA A 66 -10.93 4.35 1.69
CA ALA A 66 -11.71 4.16 2.90
C ALA A 66 -11.85 5.48 3.67
N GLN A 67 -13.11 5.84 3.98
CA GLN A 67 -13.41 7.03 4.77
C GLN A 67 -13.33 6.68 6.27
N LEU A 68 -12.28 7.15 6.94
CA LEU A 68 -12.06 6.92 8.36
C LEU A 68 -12.86 7.91 9.20
N GLN A 69 -13.33 7.47 10.37
CA GLN A 69 -14.01 8.32 11.36
C GLN A 69 -12.98 9.07 12.24
N GLY A 70 -11.80 8.50 12.39
CA GLY A 70 -10.68 9.10 13.10
C GLY A 70 -9.39 8.34 12.86
N ILE A 71 -8.28 9.06 12.88
CA ILE A 71 -6.93 8.48 12.82
C ILE A 71 -5.98 9.33 13.62
N THR A 72 -5.30 8.71 14.59
CA THR A 72 -4.33 9.38 15.46
C THR A 72 -3.06 8.54 15.60
N LEU A 73 -1.93 9.22 15.70
CA LEU A 73 -0.63 8.62 16.02
C LEU A 73 -0.17 9.18 17.37
N THR A 74 0.09 8.30 18.33
CA THR A 74 0.49 8.66 19.69
C THR A 74 1.91 8.21 19.95
N ASN A 75 2.78 9.09 20.42
CA ASN A 75 4.04 8.70 21.00
C ASN A 75 3.80 8.28 22.46
N THR A 76 4.00 7.00 22.76
CA THR A 76 3.70 6.45 24.09
C THR A 76 4.70 6.90 25.18
N LEU A 77 5.86 7.41 24.79
CA LEU A 77 6.88 7.91 25.72
C LEU A 77 6.57 9.34 26.18
N SER A 78 6.26 10.25 25.25
CA SER A 78 5.95 11.66 25.55
C SER A 78 4.48 11.87 25.89
N GLY A 79 3.59 11.02 25.39
CA GLY A 79 2.15 11.20 25.44
C GLY A 79 1.61 12.17 24.38
N SER A 80 2.46 12.65 23.47
CA SER A 80 2.05 13.50 22.34
C SER A 80 1.14 12.76 21.37
N ILE A 81 0.13 13.44 20.86
CA ILE A 81 -0.84 12.88 19.92
C ILE A 81 -0.88 13.74 18.66
N LEU A 82 -0.68 13.12 17.51
CA LEU A 82 -0.91 13.69 16.19
C LEU A 82 -2.25 13.20 15.65
N THR A 83 -3.16 14.10 15.32
CA THR A 83 -4.36 13.77 14.54
C THR A 83 -4.06 14.00 13.07
N LEU A 84 -4.34 12.99 12.24
CA LEU A 84 -4.22 13.11 10.79
C LEU A 84 -5.58 13.47 10.19
N GLU A 85 -5.55 14.28 9.15
CA GLU A 85 -6.74 14.71 8.43
C GLU A 85 -6.63 14.30 6.95
N GLU A 86 -7.76 14.05 6.31
CA GLU A 86 -7.77 13.72 4.89
C GLU A 86 -7.37 14.98 4.10
N SER A 87 -6.26 14.90 3.38
CA SER A 87 -5.67 16.06 2.67
C SER A 87 -6.53 16.51 1.49
N ILE A 88 -7.11 15.57 0.78
CA ILE A 88 -8.06 15.79 -0.32
C ILE A 88 -9.25 14.87 -0.06
N PRO A 89 -10.47 15.40 -0.01
CA PRO A 89 -11.66 14.59 0.25
C PRO A 89 -11.79 13.40 -0.71
N ASP A 90 -12.23 12.27 -0.19
CA ASP A 90 -12.48 11.03 -0.93
C ASP A 90 -11.24 10.38 -1.57
N THR A 91 -10.03 10.67 -1.09
CA THR A 91 -8.79 10.03 -1.57
C THR A 91 -8.29 8.93 -0.65
N GLY A 92 -8.75 8.89 0.61
CA GLY A 92 -8.26 7.99 1.64
C GLY A 92 -6.81 8.28 2.06
N VAL A 93 -6.30 9.48 1.78
CA VAL A 93 -4.96 9.92 2.17
C VAL A 93 -5.07 10.87 3.35
N TYR A 94 -4.58 10.42 4.50
CA TYR A 94 -4.60 11.14 5.76
C TYR A 94 -3.19 11.61 6.09
N GLU A 95 -3.01 12.91 6.36
CA GLU A 95 -1.69 13.46 6.62
C GLU A 95 -1.71 14.61 7.61
N ASN A 96 -0.58 14.81 8.26
CA ASN A 96 -0.27 16.01 9.04
C ASN A 96 1.25 16.04 9.32
N GLU A 97 1.77 17.20 9.66
CA GLU A 97 3.17 17.37 10.07
C GLU A 97 3.36 17.05 11.54
N TRP A 98 4.47 16.41 11.87
CA TRP A 98 4.87 16.12 13.24
C TRP A 98 6.35 16.36 13.46
N ASP A 99 6.71 16.62 14.73
CA ASP A 99 8.10 16.79 15.13
C ASP A 99 8.89 15.47 14.92
N LEU A 100 10.08 15.60 14.34
CA LEU A 100 10.99 14.48 14.12
C LEU A 100 11.31 13.72 15.41
N GLN A 101 11.45 14.44 16.55
CA GLN A 101 11.76 13.80 17.83
C GLN A 101 10.63 12.88 18.30
N GLU A 102 9.39 13.26 18.05
CA GLU A 102 8.22 12.44 18.38
C GLU A 102 8.17 11.14 17.55
N LEU A 103 8.67 11.17 16.32
CA LEU A 103 8.73 10.00 15.45
C LEU A 103 9.90 9.07 15.75
N THR A 104 11.01 9.61 16.27
CA THR A 104 12.25 8.85 16.45
C THR A 104 12.46 8.30 17.86
N GLN A 105 11.74 8.83 18.84
CA GLN A 105 11.87 8.45 20.25
C GLN A 105 10.64 7.70 20.74
N GLY A 106 10.84 6.57 21.43
CA GLY A 106 9.76 5.80 22.02
C GLY A 106 9.06 4.85 21.05
N GLU A 107 7.89 4.39 21.45
CA GLU A 107 6.99 3.55 20.66
C GLU A 107 5.84 4.42 20.15
N LEU A 108 5.47 4.23 18.90
CA LEU A 108 4.34 4.90 18.26
C LEU A 108 3.14 3.95 18.24
N GLU A 109 1.98 4.43 18.66
CA GLU A 109 0.72 3.73 18.60
C GLU A 109 -0.23 4.43 17.62
N LEU A 110 -0.58 3.73 16.54
CA LEU A 110 -1.57 4.17 15.56
C LEU A 110 -2.94 3.67 15.97
N ASN A 111 -3.89 4.59 16.11
CA ASN A 111 -5.29 4.30 16.40
C ASN A 111 -6.15 4.75 15.22
N ILE A 112 -7.01 3.87 14.71
CA ILE A 112 -7.89 4.12 13.57
C ILE A 112 -9.31 3.72 13.94
N GLU A 113 -10.24 4.62 13.66
CA GLU A 113 -11.68 4.37 13.80
C GLU A 113 -12.32 4.23 12.41
N TYR A 114 -12.89 3.06 12.15
CA TYR A 114 -13.56 2.77 10.90
C TYR A 114 -14.77 1.86 11.11
N SER A 115 -15.93 2.25 10.58
CA SER A 115 -17.19 1.48 10.65
C SER A 115 -17.57 1.03 12.06
N GLY A 116 -17.34 1.91 13.06
CA GLY A 116 -17.63 1.65 14.47
C GLY A 116 -16.68 0.67 15.15
N GLN A 117 -15.57 0.33 14.51
CA GLN A 117 -14.49 -0.50 15.07
C GLN A 117 -13.23 0.34 15.25
N THR A 118 -12.43 -0.03 16.24
CA THR A 118 -11.14 0.57 16.53
C THR A 118 -10.02 -0.41 16.21
N TYR A 119 -9.05 0.04 15.42
CA TYR A 119 -7.87 -0.73 15.04
C TYR A 119 -6.63 -0.06 15.68
N LEU A 120 -5.78 -0.88 16.28
CA LEU A 120 -4.55 -0.44 16.93
C LEU A 120 -3.35 -1.13 16.30
N ALA A 121 -2.31 -0.34 16.02
CA ALA A 121 -1.01 -0.86 15.58
C ALA A 121 0.11 -0.15 16.34
N LYS A 122 1.22 -0.85 16.59
CA LYS A 122 2.38 -0.31 17.28
C LYS A 122 3.63 -0.49 16.46
N THR A 123 4.49 0.51 16.47
CA THR A 123 5.78 0.49 15.81
C THR A 123 6.79 1.34 16.57
N LYS A 124 8.05 1.26 16.15
CA LYS A 124 9.10 2.17 16.61
C LYS A 124 10.03 2.51 15.45
N PHE A 125 10.70 3.63 15.57
CA PHE A 125 11.73 4.02 14.62
C PHE A 125 12.84 2.96 14.55
N VAL A 126 13.21 2.58 13.32
CA VAL A 126 14.34 1.69 13.03
C VAL A 126 15.33 2.46 12.17
N PRO A 127 16.49 2.87 12.71
CA PRO A 127 17.50 3.56 11.92
C PRO A 127 18.05 2.62 10.83
N THR A 128 18.21 3.16 9.64
CA THR A 128 18.90 2.45 8.53
C THR A 128 20.37 2.82 8.52
N VAL A 129 21.22 1.86 8.15
CA VAL A 129 22.65 2.11 7.94
C VAL A 129 22.84 2.42 6.46
N PRO A 130 23.53 3.53 6.10
CA PRO A 130 23.86 3.81 4.71
C PRO A 130 24.74 2.69 4.13
N LEU A 131 24.53 2.40 2.86
CA LEU A 131 25.32 1.44 2.13
C LEU A 131 26.61 2.13 1.68
N ASP A 132 27.74 1.83 2.31
CA ASP A 132 29.01 2.50 2.07
C ASP A 132 29.65 2.14 0.72
N SER A 133 29.50 0.87 0.28
CA SER A 133 30.02 0.42 -1.01
C SER A 133 29.33 -0.85 -1.50
N LEU A 134 29.26 -1.02 -2.80
CA LEU A 134 28.89 -2.24 -3.49
C LEU A 134 30.10 -2.72 -4.30
N GLU A 135 30.64 -3.90 -3.95
CA GLU A 135 31.68 -4.54 -4.74
C GLU A 135 31.09 -5.68 -5.58
N GLN A 136 31.32 -5.64 -6.88
CA GLN A 136 30.94 -6.73 -7.76
C GLN A 136 31.90 -7.90 -7.56
N GLY A 137 31.36 -9.06 -7.18
CA GLY A 137 32.13 -10.30 -7.09
C GLY A 137 32.76 -10.66 -8.44
N THR A 138 34.02 -11.10 -8.43
CA THR A 138 34.77 -11.53 -9.62
C THR A 138 34.51 -12.97 -10.02
N THR A 139 33.62 -13.70 -9.31
CA THR A 139 33.35 -15.11 -9.60
C THR A 139 32.43 -15.20 -10.81
N THR A 140 32.94 -15.75 -11.92
CA THR A 140 32.14 -16.15 -13.07
C THR A 140 31.39 -17.43 -12.73
N LEU A 141 30.06 -17.41 -12.83
CA LEU A 141 29.19 -18.57 -12.56
C LEU A 141 29.29 -19.71 -13.61
N PHE A 142 30.07 -19.49 -14.68
CA PHE A 142 30.28 -20.47 -15.75
C PHE A 142 31.78 -20.51 -16.08
N GLY A 143 32.44 -21.54 -15.57
CA GLY A 143 33.73 -21.99 -16.02
C GLY A 143 33.59 -23.18 -16.94
#